data_44f5fd9e2c895cf76d5af1233bf3d7cd
#
_entry.id   44f5fd9e2c895cf76d5af1233bf3d7cd
#
_cell.length_a   1.000
_cell.length_b   1.000
_cell.length_c   1.000
_cell.angle_alpha   90.00
_cell.angle_beta   90.00
_cell.angle_gamma   90.00
#
_symmetry.space_group_name_H-M   'P 1'
#
loop_
_entity.id
_entity.type
_entity.pdbx_description
1 polymer ?
#
loop_
_entity_poly.entity_id
_entity_poly.type
_entity_poly.pdbx_seq_one_letter_code
_entity_poly.pdbx_strand_id
1 'polypeptide(L)'
;MTASSSAALARLEQLAPGDLAEAEARIGEATESLLLYRDSDGVRAWLNVCPHAGRRLDWAPGQFLKSREGHVVCAAHGAAFELQQGVCVSGPCRGQSLLAVAVTVRDGEVVLA
;
A
#
# COMPACT_ATOMS: atom_id res chain seq x y z
N MET A 1 -4.79 -27.99 -0.66
CA MET A 1 -4.59 -27.33 -0.62
C MET A 1 -3.93 -26.67 -0.34
N THR A 2 -3.52 -26.60 -0.23
CA THR A 2 -3.02 -25.98 0.09
C THR A 2 -2.74 -24.93 -0.15
N ALA A 3 -2.84 -24.88 -0.51
CA ALA A 3 -2.61 -23.70 -1.05
C ALA A 3 -2.70 -22.53 -0.28
N SER A 4 -3.11 -22.73 0.59
CA SER A 4 -3.27 -21.75 1.54
C SER A 4 -2.09 -20.92 1.79
N SER A 5 -0.96 -21.50 1.56
CA SER A 5 0.24 -20.79 1.87
C SER A 5 0.42 -19.57 1.02
N SER A 6 -0.22 -19.50 -0.10
CA SER A 6 -0.05 -18.38 -0.97
C SER A 6 -1.34 -17.62 -1.07
N ALA A 7 -1.89 -17.28 0.07
CA ALA A 7 -3.11 -16.51 0.07
C ALA A 7 -2.93 -15.24 -0.71
N ALA A 8 -3.83 -14.98 -1.63
CA ALA A 8 -3.79 -13.79 -2.43
C ALA A 8 -4.14 -12.58 -1.59
N LEU A 9 -3.37 -11.50 -1.75
CA LEU A 9 -3.69 -10.23 -1.11
C LEU A 9 -4.83 -9.56 -1.83
N ALA A 10 -4.89 -9.73 -3.15
CA ALA A 10 -5.94 -9.15 -3.98
C ALA A 10 -5.89 -9.84 -5.32
N ARG A 11 -6.95 -9.72 -6.09
CA ARG A 11 -6.93 -10.13 -7.49
C ARG A 11 -6.62 -8.92 -8.34
N LEU A 12 -5.74 -9.09 -9.30
CA LEU A 12 -5.30 -7.98 -10.14
C LEU A 12 -6.48 -7.32 -10.85
N GLU A 13 -7.45 -8.12 -11.26
CA GLU A 13 -8.62 -7.59 -11.96
C GLU A 13 -9.47 -6.66 -11.10
N GLN A 14 -9.31 -6.70 -9.79
CA GLN A 14 -10.04 -5.83 -8.87
C GLN A 14 -9.35 -4.48 -8.68
N LEU A 15 -8.16 -4.31 -9.23
CA LEU A 15 -7.40 -3.07 -9.13
C LEU A 15 -7.23 -2.48 -10.52
N ALA A 16 -7.85 -1.33 -10.77
CA ALA A 16 -7.59 -0.62 -12.00
C ALA A 16 -6.26 0.12 -11.88
N PRO A 17 -5.59 0.42 -13.00
CA PRO A 17 -4.37 1.22 -12.93
C PRO A 17 -4.64 2.54 -12.21
N GLY A 18 -3.80 2.85 -11.22
CA GLY A 18 -3.98 4.04 -10.42
C GLY A 18 -4.78 3.83 -9.14
N ASP A 19 -5.36 2.64 -8.96
CA ASP A 19 -6.15 2.34 -7.76
C ASP A 19 -5.27 2.11 -6.55
N LEU A 20 -5.79 2.54 -5.41
CA LEU A 20 -5.23 2.25 -4.09
C LEU A 20 -6.19 1.32 -3.36
N ALA A 21 -5.65 0.34 -2.67
CA ALA A 21 -6.47 -0.61 -1.94
C ALA A 21 -5.73 -1.07 -0.69
N GLU A 22 -6.49 -1.56 0.27
CA GLU A 22 -5.92 -2.17 1.47
C GLU A 22 -5.95 -3.69 1.33
N ALA A 23 -4.90 -4.34 1.83
CA ALA A 23 -4.90 -5.77 1.98
C ALA A 23 -4.22 -6.10 3.30
N GLU A 24 -4.52 -7.27 3.83
CA GLU A 24 -3.84 -7.75 5.04
C GLU A 24 -2.95 -8.91 4.65
N ALA A 25 -1.76 -8.93 5.24
CA ALA A 25 -0.81 -9.99 4.98
C ALA A 25 -0.13 -10.38 6.27
N ARG A 26 0.22 -11.66 6.37
CA ARG A 26 1.00 -12.14 7.49
C ARG A 26 2.47 -11.92 7.16
N ILE A 27 3.12 -11.07 7.95
CA ILE A 27 4.52 -10.77 7.77
C ILE A 27 5.21 -11.09 9.08
N GLY A 28 6.09 -12.09 9.04
CA GLY A 28 6.65 -12.61 10.27
C GLY A 28 5.55 -13.23 11.10
N GLU A 29 5.39 -12.76 12.33
CA GLU A 29 4.39 -13.32 13.25
C GLU A 29 3.19 -12.41 13.43
N ALA A 30 3.08 -11.36 12.62
CA ALA A 30 2.01 -10.40 12.77
C ALA A 30 1.22 -10.25 11.48
N THR A 31 -0.05 -9.92 11.61
CA THR A 31 -0.86 -9.55 10.47
C THR A 31 -0.75 -8.04 10.29
N GLU A 32 -0.34 -7.62 9.10
CA GLU A 32 -0.10 -6.22 8.80
C GLU A 32 -1.08 -5.74 7.74
N SER A 33 -1.49 -4.48 7.87
CA SER A 33 -2.27 -3.84 6.83
C SER A 33 -1.32 -3.26 5.80
N LEU A 34 -1.61 -3.49 4.53
CA LEU A 34 -0.79 -3.02 3.42
C LEU A 34 -1.58 -2.05 2.55
N LEU A 35 -0.88 -1.06 2.04
CA LEU A 35 -1.37 -0.21 0.96
C LEU A 35 -0.89 -0.82 -0.34
N LEU A 36 -1.83 -1.16 -1.22
CA LEU A 36 -1.51 -1.66 -2.55
C LEU A 36 -1.79 -0.57 -3.57
N TYR A 37 -0.92 -0.44 -4.54
CA TYR A 37 -1.07 0.52 -5.63
C TYR A 37 -0.77 -0.19 -6.94
N ARG A 38 -1.71 -0.12 -7.89
CA ARG A 38 -1.47 -0.67 -9.22
C ARG A 38 -1.01 0.44 -10.15
N ASP A 39 0.21 0.27 -10.70
CA ASP A 39 0.71 1.19 -11.70
C ASP A 39 0.68 0.50 -13.07
N SER A 40 1.29 1.11 -14.08
CA SER A 40 1.27 0.56 -15.42
C SER A 40 2.12 -0.71 -15.55
N ASP A 41 3.05 -0.92 -14.64
CA ASP A 41 3.99 -2.04 -14.72
C ASP A 41 3.65 -3.18 -13.78
N GLY A 42 2.74 -2.98 -12.84
CA GLY A 42 2.39 -4.02 -11.88
C GLY A 42 1.80 -3.45 -10.62
N VAL A 43 2.12 -4.07 -9.49
CA VAL A 43 1.57 -3.66 -8.20
C VAL A 43 2.71 -3.38 -7.26
N ARG A 44 2.58 -2.28 -6.50
CA ARG A 44 3.51 -1.93 -5.43
C ARG A 44 2.78 -2.01 -4.11
N ALA A 45 3.51 -2.27 -3.06
CA ALA A 45 2.93 -2.38 -1.73
C ALA A 45 3.83 -1.77 -0.68
N TRP A 46 3.20 -1.18 0.32
CA TRP A 46 3.88 -0.62 1.48
C TRP A 46 3.07 -0.94 2.71
N LEU A 47 3.69 -0.93 3.87
CA LEU A 47 2.94 -0.99 5.11
C LEU A 47 2.03 0.23 5.20
N ASN A 48 0.80 0.02 5.63
CA ASN A 48 -0.20 1.07 5.77
C ASN A 48 0.02 1.79 7.09
N VAL A 49 1.20 2.43 7.20
CA VAL A 49 1.61 3.12 8.42
C VAL A 49 2.35 4.38 8.02
N CYS A 50 1.89 5.52 8.55
CA CYS A 50 2.55 6.79 8.31
C CYS A 50 3.79 6.87 9.18
N PRO A 51 4.97 7.10 8.62
CA PRO A 51 6.20 7.14 9.41
C PRO A 51 6.22 8.30 10.42
N HIS A 52 5.41 9.33 10.22
CA HIS A 52 5.37 10.46 11.12
C HIS A 52 4.80 10.09 12.48
N ALA A 53 3.66 9.39 12.50
CA ALA A 53 2.94 9.16 13.75
C ALA A 53 2.58 7.71 14.01
N GLY A 54 3.00 6.81 13.15
CA GLY A 54 2.65 5.40 13.30
C GLY A 54 1.20 5.09 13.06
N ARG A 55 0.44 6.02 12.51
CA ARG A 55 -0.97 5.84 12.25
C ARG A 55 -1.19 5.29 10.85
N ARG A 56 -2.36 4.65 10.66
CA ARG A 56 -2.73 4.18 9.33
C ARG A 56 -2.88 5.38 8.40
N LEU A 57 -2.61 5.14 7.11
CA LEU A 57 -2.76 6.18 6.09
C LEU A 57 -4.21 6.41 5.73
N ASP A 58 -5.02 5.34 5.75
CA ASP A 58 -6.41 5.44 5.33
C ASP A 58 -7.26 6.14 6.41
N TRP A 59 -8.30 6.86 5.96
CA TRP A 59 -9.20 7.52 6.90
C TRP A 59 -10.31 6.57 7.38
N ALA A 60 -10.49 5.46 6.70
CA ALA A 60 -11.34 4.35 7.09
C ALA A 60 -10.78 3.12 6.38
N PRO A 61 -11.08 1.91 6.83
CA PRO A 61 -10.46 0.72 6.23
C PRO A 61 -10.58 0.71 4.71
N GLY A 62 -9.45 0.70 4.04
CA GLY A 62 -9.37 0.68 2.60
C GLY A 62 -9.67 2.00 1.89
N GLN A 63 -9.93 3.06 2.64
CA GLN A 63 -10.29 4.34 2.05
C GLN A 63 -9.12 5.32 2.16
N PHE A 64 -8.45 5.53 1.05
CA PHE A 64 -7.27 6.39 1.00
C PHE A 64 -7.59 7.71 0.31
N LEU A 65 -6.91 8.76 0.74
CA LEU A 65 -6.98 10.05 0.07
C LEU A 65 -5.88 10.12 -0.97
N LYS A 66 -6.24 10.56 -2.16
CA LYS A 66 -5.28 10.71 -3.24
C LYS A 66 -5.34 12.14 -3.73
N SER A 67 -4.18 12.79 -3.81
CA SER A 67 -4.12 14.19 -4.22
C SER A 67 -4.22 14.29 -5.74
N ARG A 68 -4.36 15.52 -6.21
CA ARG A 68 -4.38 15.82 -7.64
C ARG A 68 -3.12 15.34 -8.33
N GLU A 69 -2.00 15.43 -7.64
CA GLU A 69 -0.72 15.02 -8.18
C GLU A 69 -0.55 13.51 -8.19
N GLY A 70 -1.51 12.77 -7.65
CA GLY A 70 -1.40 11.32 -7.60
C GLY A 70 -0.64 10.80 -6.41
N HIS A 71 -0.52 11.57 -5.34
CA HIS A 71 0.12 11.14 -4.11
C HIS A 71 -0.93 10.62 -3.15
N VAL A 72 -0.54 9.65 -2.30
CA VAL A 72 -1.42 9.24 -1.21
C VAL A 72 -1.18 10.19 -0.04
N VAL A 73 -2.27 10.62 0.61
CA VAL A 73 -2.20 11.58 1.68
C VAL A 73 -2.60 10.92 2.99
N CYS A 74 -1.75 11.06 4.01
CA CYS A 74 -2.06 10.55 5.33
C CYS A 74 -3.23 11.35 5.91
N ALA A 75 -4.30 10.64 6.26
CA ALA A 75 -5.52 11.29 6.73
C ALA A 75 -5.31 12.00 8.06
N ALA A 76 -4.33 11.59 8.85
CA ALA A 76 -4.14 12.16 10.18
C ALA A 76 -3.50 13.54 10.15
N HIS A 77 -2.45 13.73 9.35
CA HIS A 77 -1.68 14.97 9.39
C HIS A 77 -1.36 15.56 8.03
N GLY A 78 -1.91 15.01 6.97
CA GLY A 78 -1.74 15.58 5.64
C GLY A 78 -0.42 15.32 4.96
N ALA A 79 0.41 14.43 5.50
CA ALA A 79 1.65 14.07 4.82
C ALA A 79 1.32 13.39 3.49
N ALA A 80 2.02 13.77 2.42
CA ALA A 80 1.77 13.23 1.09
C ALA A 80 2.96 12.40 0.64
N PHE A 81 2.68 11.22 0.07
CA PHE A 81 3.70 10.27 -0.37
C PHE A 81 3.52 10.00 -1.85
N GLU A 82 4.62 10.08 -2.62
CA GLU A 82 4.56 9.70 -4.01
C GLU A 82 4.47 8.17 -4.11
N LEU A 83 3.93 7.69 -5.20
CA LEU A 83 3.57 6.28 -5.32
C LEU A 83 4.54 5.47 -6.21
N GLN A 84 5.75 5.96 -6.41
CA GLN A 84 6.77 5.20 -7.09
C GLN A 84 7.69 4.52 -6.09
N GLN A 85 8.12 5.26 -5.08
CA GLN A 85 9.01 4.73 -4.06
C GLN A 85 8.48 4.94 -2.65
N GLY A 86 7.33 5.59 -2.50
CA GLY A 86 6.72 5.80 -1.20
C GLY A 86 7.37 6.90 -0.39
N VAL A 87 8.05 7.84 -1.02
CA VAL A 87 8.75 8.91 -0.32
C VAL A 87 7.79 10.03 0.02
N CYS A 88 7.87 10.54 1.25
CA CYS A 88 7.08 11.68 1.67
C CYS A 88 7.62 12.94 0.99
N VAL A 89 6.74 13.61 0.24
CA VAL A 89 7.13 14.80 -0.52
C VAL A 89 6.57 16.07 0.09
N SER A 90 5.69 15.95 1.07
CA SER A 90 5.06 17.12 1.68
C SER A 90 4.56 16.74 3.06
N GLY A 91 4.64 17.68 3.99
CA GLY A 91 4.12 17.47 5.34
C GLY A 91 5.21 17.15 6.33
N PRO A 92 4.80 16.76 7.56
CA PRO A 92 5.76 16.68 8.68
C PRO A 92 6.83 15.59 8.54
N CYS A 93 6.61 14.59 7.71
CA CYS A 93 7.63 13.53 7.55
C CYS A 93 8.38 13.62 6.24
N ARG A 94 8.48 14.82 5.69
CA ARG A 94 9.14 15.03 4.42
C ARG A 94 10.55 14.41 4.42
N GLY A 95 10.84 13.61 3.39
CA GLY A 95 12.10 12.91 3.26
C GLY A 95 12.09 11.50 3.82
N GLN A 96 11.09 11.16 4.64
CA GLN A 96 10.93 9.79 5.10
C GLN A 96 10.12 8.99 4.09
N SER A 97 10.16 7.68 4.18
CA SER A 97 9.47 6.82 3.23
C SER A 97 8.56 5.84 3.95
N LEU A 98 7.49 5.46 3.28
CA LEU A 98 6.72 4.29 3.69
C LEU A 98 7.61 3.06 3.59
N LEU A 99 7.34 2.04 4.39
CA LEU A 99 8.11 0.81 4.35
C LEU A 99 7.59 -0.09 3.25
N ALA A 100 8.43 -0.38 2.28
CA ALA A 100 8.05 -1.18 1.12
C ALA A 100 7.91 -2.64 1.50
N VAL A 101 6.94 -3.31 0.88
CA VAL A 101 6.72 -4.73 1.04
C VAL A 101 6.77 -5.36 -0.34
N ALA A 102 7.62 -6.36 -0.51
CA ALA A 102 7.78 -6.99 -1.81
C ALA A 102 6.55 -7.83 -2.15
N VAL A 103 5.95 -7.57 -3.29
CA VAL A 103 4.83 -8.34 -3.80
C VAL A 103 5.07 -8.65 -5.27
N THR A 104 4.36 -9.65 -5.76
CA THR A 104 4.41 -10.01 -7.16
C THR A 104 3.03 -10.42 -7.62
N VAL A 105 2.81 -10.42 -8.93
CA VAL A 105 1.56 -10.90 -9.51
C VAL A 105 1.82 -12.27 -10.09
N ARG A 106 1.00 -13.24 -9.69
CA ARG A 106 1.12 -14.61 -10.15
C ARG A 106 -0.28 -15.13 -10.45
N ASP A 107 -0.50 -15.50 -11.71
CA ASP A 107 -1.79 -16.05 -12.15
C ASP A 107 -2.94 -15.08 -11.84
N GLY A 108 -2.70 -13.78 -12.03
CA GLY A 108 -3.73 -12.78 -11.80
C GLY A 108 -3.98 -12.42 -10.34
N GLU A 109 -3.12 -12.90 -9.44
CA GLU A 109 -3.27 -12.61 -8.02
C GLU A 109 -2.03 -11.90 -7.49
N VAL A 110 -2.25 -10.94 -6.60
CA VAL A 110 -1.15 -10.25 -5.93
C VAL A 110 -0.80 -11.05 -4.69
N VAL A 111 0.44 -11.46 -4.59
CA VAL A 111 0.92 -12.27 -3.47
C VAL A 111 2.23 -11.70 -2.96
N LEU A 112 2.59 -12.04 -1.73
CA LEU A 112 3.90 -11.67 -1.22
C LEU A 112 4.98 -12.36 -2.03
N ALA A 113 6.01 -11.59 -2.37
CA ALA A 113 7.12 -12.12 -3.15
C ALA A 113 8.05 -12.97 -2.29
#